data_35c08021834ec36c4801a7c7737b99de
#
_entry.id   35c08021834ec36c4801a7c7737b99de
#
_cell.length_a   1.000
_cell.length_b   1.000
_cell.length_c   1.000
_cell.angle_alpha   90.00
_cell.angle_beta   90.00
_cell.angle_gamma   90.00
#
_symmetry.space_group_name_H-M   'P 1'
#
loop_
_entity.id
_entity.type
_entity.pdbx_description
1 polymer ?
#
loop_
_entity_poly.entity_id
_entity_poly.type
_entity_poly.pdbx_seq_one_letter_code
_entity_poly.pdbx_strand_id
1 'polypeptide(L)'
;DISWNNIDNLEAYFITYLLYTESKTVSQISKIRNISVTEVNDHLIRAKLDIKSVNKAKVESSKDVLDKFLELGKDARLEFIDELSLDKEKELNFKRELYKRILKEKNADDLIVLIWATGEFKDDRFLKILHPLTNHRHSDIRRITYSAIRKISSPKSKFVLEKGLYDSNPQTRQYCAKALAKVGDDKTVEILQRLIEHKKLNEKEYVIRAYNEAILALKYLTAGGEAL
;
A
#
# COMPACT_ATOMS: atom_id res chain seq x y z
N ASP A 1 8.42 12.50 22.42
CA ASP A 1 7.23 12.99 21.72
C ASP A 1 7.09 14.49 21.97
N ILE A 2 6.99 15.28 20.90
CA ILE A 2 6.83 16.75 20.98
C ILE A 2 5.34 17.02 21.16
N SER A 3 4.89 17.11 22.40
CA SER A 3 3.48 17.36 22.74
C SER A 3 3.37 18.14 24.05
N TRP A 4 2.26 18.82 24.26
CA TRP A 4 1.99 19.54 25.51
C TRP A 4 1.98 18.63 26.75
N ASN A 5 1.65 17.35 26.57
CA ASN A 5 1.65 16.38 27.67
C ASN A 5 3.06 16.04 28.20
N ASN A 6 4.12 16.45 27.49
CA ASN A 6 5.50 16.18 27.86
C ASN A 6 6.33 17.46 28.02
N ILE A 7 5.67 18.60 28.30
CA ILE A 7 6.28 19.94 28.27
C ILE A 7 7.49 20.05 29.19
N ASP A 8 7.47 19.42 30.36
CA ASP A 8 8.53 19.49 31.36
C ASP A 8 9.87 18.89 30.89
N ASN A 9 9.80 18.03 29.86
CA ASN A 9 10.96 17.36 29.26
C ASN A 9 11.34 17.94 27.90
N LEU A 10 10.67 19.03 27.48
CA LEU A 10 10.96 19.63 26.17
C LEU A 10 11.97 20.76 26.28
N GLU A 11 12.91 20.80 25.33
CA GLU A 11 13.76 21.96 25.12
C GLU A 11 12.93 23.21 24.77
N ALA A 12 13.38 24.37 25.22
CA ALA A 12 12.68 25.65 25.11
C ALA A 12 12.19 25.97 23.69
N TYR A 13 12.98 25.61 22.66
CA TYR A 13 12.61 25.84 21.28
C TYR A 13 11.47 24.95 20.78
N PHE A 14 11.25 23.75 21.37
CA PHE A 14 10.08 22.93 21.04
C PHE A 14 8.78 23.51 21.61
N ILE A 15 8.83 24.17 22.75
CA ILE A 15 7.67 24.88 23.32
C ILE A 15 7.25 26.02 22.36
N THR A 16 8.22 26.77 21.81
CA THR A 16 8.00 27.77 20.77
C THR A 16 7.34 27.14 19.53
N TYR A 17 7.84 25.99 19.13
CA TYR A 17 7.30 25.26 17.97
C TYR A 17 5.88 24.76 18.19
N LEU A 18 5.53 24.26 19.37
CA LEU A 18 4.16 23.87 19.71
C LEU A 18 3.18 25.05 19.60
N LEU A 19 3.54 26.21 20.15
CA LEU A 19 2.75 27.44 20.02
C LEU A 19 2.55 27.85 18.56
N TYR A 20 3.60 27.69 17.74
CA TYR A 20 3.51 27.98 16.30
C TYR A 20 2.57 27.00 15.57
N THR A 21 2.57 25.71 15.93
CA THR A 21 1.66 24.72 15.33
C THR A 21 0.20 24.97 15.71
N GLU A 22 -0.06 25.67 16.81
CA GLU A 22 -1.39 26.17 17.20
C GLU A 22 -1.76 27.50 16.53
N SER A 23 -1.12 27.84 15.41
CA SER A 23 -1.41 29.03 14.62
C SER A 23 -1.13 30.36 15.33
N LYS A 24 -0.28 30.36 16.39
CA LYS A 24 0.18 31.63 16.99
C LYS A 24 1.21 32.30 16.08
N THR A 25 1.08 33.60 15.89
CA THR A 25 2.08 34.39 15.15
C THR A 25 3.36 34.57 15.96
N VAL A 26 4.49 34.80 15.27
CA VAL A 26 5.79 35.05 15.90
C VAL A 26 5.72 36.18 16.96
N SER A 27 4.96 37.24 16.67
CA SER A 27 4.75 38.36 17.59
C SER A 27 3.95 37.96 18.85
N GLN A 28 2.94 37.08 18.68
CA GLN A 28 2.19 36.54 19.83
C GLN A 28 3.05 35.62 20.68
N ILE A 29 3.84 34.75 20.05
CA ILE A 29 4.75 33.83 20.73
C ILE A 29 5.80 34.61 21.52
N SER A 30 6.37 35.67 20.94
CA SER A 30 7.31 36.57 21.61
C SER A 30 6.71 37.13 22.93
N LYS A 31 5.45 37.58 22.89
CA LYS A 31 4.74 38.08 24.07
C LYS A 31 4.42 36.98 25.09
N ILE A 32 3.91 35.82 24.62
CA ILE A 32 3.57 34.69 25.50
C ILE A 32 4.78 34.16 26.25
N ARG A 33 5.91 34.05 25.54
CA ARG A 33 7.14 33.48 26.12
C ARG A 33 8.08 34.51 26.74
N ASN A 34 7.76 35.79 26.60
CA ASN A 34 8.59 36.92 27.02
C ASN A 34 10.04 36.84 26.50
N ILE A 35 10.19 36.56 25.21
CA ILE A 35 11.47 36.48 24.48
C ILE A 35 11.40 37.36 23.23
N SER A 36 12.54 37.73 22.67
CA SER A 36 12.59 38.55 21.47
C SER A 36 12.05 37.83 20.22
N VAL A 37 11.56 38.61 19.24
CA VAL A 37 11.13 38.08 17.92
C VAL A 37 12.24 37.32 17.22
N THR A 38 13.50 37.78 17.35
CA THR A 38 14.68 37.12 16.81
C THR A 38 14.84 35.72 17.43
N GLU A 39 14.78 35.64 18.76
CA GLU A 39 14.89 34.40 19.50
C GLU A 39 13.74 33.40 19.18
N VAL A 40 12.52 33.89 18.95
CA VAL A 40 11.42 33.05 18.46
C VAL A 40 11.78 32.44 17.10
N ASN A 41 12.32 33.21 16.18
CA ASN A 41 12.73 32.72 14.86
C ASN A 41 13.85 31.69 14.96
N ASP A 42 14.85 31.93 15.79
CA ASP A 42 15.96 30.99 16.05
C ASP A 42 15.45 29.66 16.62
N HIS A 43 14.52 29.73 17.58
CA HIS A 43 13.86 28.55 18.13
C HIS A 43 13.08 27.77 17.06
N LEU A 44 12.34 28.43 16.18
CA LEU A 44 11.59 27.78 15.10
C LEU A 44 12.52 27.11 14.09
N ILE A 45 13.64 27.77 13.74
CA ILE A 45 14.64 27.19 12.84
C ILE A 45 15.25 25.94 13.47
N ARG A 46 15.67 26.02 14.74
CA ARG A 46 16.28 24.91 15.48
C ARG A 46 15.31 23.73 15.61
N ALA A 47 14.07 23.97 16.03
CA ALA A 47 13.05 22.93 16.12
C ALA A 47 12.82 22.20 14.78
N LYS A 48 12.72 22.96 13.68
CA LYS A 48 12.55 22.37 12.33
C LYS A 48 13.77 21.56 11.89
N LEU A 49 14.98 21.98 12.21
CA LEU A 49 16.21 21.24 11.90
C LEU A 49 16.27 19.93 12.70
N ASP A 50 15.96 19.95 13.98
CA ASP A 50 15.98 18.77 14.83
C ASP A 50 14.88 17.76 14.41
N ILE A 51 13.66 18.22 14.13
CA ILE A 51 12.59 17.39 13.59
C ILE A 51 13.01 16.76 12.25
N LYS A 52 13.68 17.55 11.36
CA LYS A 52 14.18 17.06 10.09
C LYS A 52 15.30 16.03 10.26
N SER A 53 16.21 16.23 11.21
CA SER A 53 17.29 15.27 11.50
C SER A 53 16.77 13.95 12.05
N VAL A 54 15.81 13.99 12.99
CA VAL A 54 15.16 12.80 13.54
C VAL A 54 14.40 12.04 12.44
N ASN A 55 13.68 12.77 11.58
CA ASN A 55 12.99 12.15 10.44
C ASN A 55 13.98 11.54 9.43
N LYS A 56 15.14 12.18 9.20
CA LYS A 56 16.19 11.65 8.34
C LYS A 56 16.80 10.36 8.92
N ALA A 57 17.09 10.34 10.20
CA ALA A 57 17.60 9.15 10.89
C ALA A 57 16.59 7.99 10.87
N LYS A 58 15.29 8.28 11.07
CA LYS A 58 14.21 7.31 10.93
C LYS A 58 14.12 6.75 9.49
N VAL A 59 14.31 7.59 8.47
CA VAL A 59 14.32 7.18 7.05
C VAL A 59 15.55 6.32 6.71
N GLU A 60 16.71 6.62 7.26
CA GLU A 60 17.92 5.81 7.07
C GLU A 60 17.80 4.46 7.78
N SER A 61 17.22 4.42 8.98
CA SER A 61 16.90 3.18 9.69
C SER A 61 15.88 2.32 8.95
N SER A 62 14.87 2.93 8.30
CA SER A 62 13.86 2.19 7.53
C SER A 62 14.37 1.65 6.20
N LYS A 63 15.36 2.28 5.57
CA LYS A 63 16.06 1.71 4.39
C LYS A 63 16.78 0.42 4.73
N ASP A 64 17.49 0.39 5.86
CA ASP A 64 18.14 -0.82 6.36
C ASP A 64 17.13 -1.94 6.66
N VAL A 65 15.95 -1.60 7.17
CA VAL A 65 14.87 -2.57 7.44
C VAL A 65 14.32 -3.19 6.14
N LEU A 66 14.14 -2.42 5.07
CA LEU A 66 13.69 -2.96 3.79
C LEU A 66 14.74 -3.85 3.11
N ASP A 67 16.01 -3.49 3.20
CA ASP A 67 17.08 -4.31 2.63
C ASP A 67 17.16 -5.66 3.38
N LYS A 68 17.08 -5.66 4.72
CA LYS A 68 16.95 -6.89 5.50
C LYS A 68 15.72 -7.72 5.12
N PHE A 69 14.58 -7.07 4.93
CA PHE A 69 13.35 -7.73 4.50
C PHE A 69 13.51 -8.43 3.14
N LEU A 70 14.23 -7.81 2.19
CA LEU A 70 14.50 -8.40 0.88
C LEU A 70 15.38 -9.65 0.96
N GLU A 71 16.27 -9.73 1.93
CA GLU A 71 17.16 -10.89 2.15
C GLU A 71 16.44 -12.08 2.82
N LEU A 72 15.30 -11.83 3.49
CA LEU A 72 14.55 -12.89 4.17
C LEU A 72 13.94 -13.88 3.19
N GLY A 73 13.77 -15.14 3.64
CA GLY A 73 12.95 -16.14 2.98
C GLY A 73 11.45 -15.82 3.08
N LYS A 74 10.63 -16.51 2.29
CA LYS A 74 9.17 -16.22 2.24
C LYS A 74 8.49 -16.31 3.60
N ASP A 75 8.76 -17.35 4.36
CA ASP A 75 8.09 -17.58 5.66
C ASP A 75 8.54 -16.54 6.70
N ALA A 76 9.85 -16.24 6.77
CA ALA A 76 10.38 -15.18 7.62
C ALA A 76 9.85 -13.78 7.26
N ARG A 77 9.53 -13.53 5.97
CA ARG A 77 8.85 -12.28 5.56
C ARG A 77 7.41 -12.21 6.07
N LEU A 78 6.69 -13.33 6.11
CA LEU A 78 5.34 -13.38 6.67
C LEU A 78 5.37 -13.11 8.18
N GLU A 79 6.27 -13.78 8.92
CA GLU A 79 6.48 -13.54 10.34
C GLU A 79 6.82 -12.07 10.62
N PHE A 80 7.72 -11.49 9.82
CA PHE A 80 8.09 -10.07 9.93
C PHE A 80 6.89 -9.13 9.72
N ILE A 81 6.01 -9.41 8.74
CA ILE A 81 4.80 -8.63 8.48
C ILE A 81 3.81 -8.78 9.65
N ASP A 82 3.67 -9.97 10.21
CA ASP A 82 2.81 -10.24 11.36
C ASP A 82 3.31 -9.49 12.61
N GLU A 83 4.63 -9.51 12.87
CA GLU A 83 5.24 -8.72 13.94
C GLU A 83 5.02 -7.22 13.76
N LEU A 84 5.16 -6.68 12.54
CA LEU A 84 4.88 -5.27 12.27
C LEU A 84 3.43 -4.89 12.58
N SER A 85 2.48 -5.82 12.42
CA SER A 85 1.07 -5.55 12.67
C SER A 85 0.75 -5.25 14.14
N LEU A 86 1.65 -5.63 15.05
CA LEU A 86 1.55 -5.37 16.49
C LEU A 86 1.88 -3.91 16.87
N ASP A 87 2.60 -3.19 16.00
CA ASP A 87 2.99 -1.79 16.22
C ASP A 87 2.55 -0.95 15.00
N LYS A 88 1.43 -0.26 15.16
CA LYS A 88 0.81 0.54 14.08
C LYS A 88 1.73 1.64 13.52
N GLU A 89 2.61 2.20 14.34
CA GLU A 89 3.54 3.24 13.86
C GLU A 89 4.65 2.64 13.00
N LYS A 90 5.23 1.52 13.43
CA LYS A 90 6.24 0.80 12.65
C LYS A 90 5.64 0.26 11.35
N GLU A 91 4.46 -0.33 11.40
CA GLU A 91 3.74 -0.80 10.22
C GLU A 91 3.51 0.32 9.20
N LEU A 92 3.02 1.49 9.66
CA LEU A 92 2.76 2.63 8.78
C LEU A 92 4.05 3.17 8.17
N ASN A 93 5.13 3.25 8.94
CA ASN A 93 6.43 3.70 8.46
C ASN A 93 7.00 2.70 7.43
N PHE A 94 6.93 1.40 7.69
CA PHE A 94 7.33 0.37 6.74
C PHE A 94 6.55 0.45 5.43
N LYS A 95 5.21 0.58 5.49
CA LYS A 95 4.36 0.75 4.31
C LYS A 95 4.72 1.98 3.48
N ARG A 96 5.10 3.09 4.12
CA ARG A 96 5.54 4.31 3.42
C ARG A 96 6.86 4.09 2.67
N GLU A 97 7.82 3.45 3.32
CA GLU A 97 9.11 3.17 2.69
C GLU A 97 8.98 2.10 1.60
N LEU A 98 8.17 1.07 1.81
CA LEU A 98 7.80 0.08 0.80
C LEU A 98 7.23 0.75 -0.45
N TYR A 99 6.29 1.68 -0.29
CA TYR A 99 5.72 2.45 -1.40
C TYR A 99 6.80 3.25 -2.15
N LYS A 100 7.67 3.96 -1.43
CA LYS A 100 8.75 4.75 -2.03
C LYS A 100 9.78 3.88 -2.75
N ARG A 101 10.10 2.70 -2.18
CA ARG A 101 11.05 1.77 -2.78
C ARG A 101 10.51 1.19 -4.09
N ILE A 102 9.25 0.77 -4.15
CA ILE A 102 8.61 0.26 -5.38
C ILE A 102 8.74 1.27 -6.53
N LEU A 103 8.58 2.57 -6.28
CA LEU A 103 8.69 3.62 -7.29
C LEU A 103 10.08 3.74 -7.91
N LYS A 104 11.12 3.31 -7.22
CA LYS A 104 12.53 3.50 -7.60
C LYS A 104 13.24 2.20 -7.96
N GLU A 105 12.63 1.05 -7.62
CA GLU A 105 13.27 -0.24 -7.77
C GLU A 105 13.44 -0.61 -9.24
N LYS A 106 14.66 -1.02 -9.59
CA LYS A 106 15.04 -1.43 -10.94
C LYS A 106 15.33 -2.91 -11.04
N ASN A 107 15.68 -3.55 -9.91
CA ASN A 107 15.86 -5.00 -9.85
C ASN A 107 14.49 -5.66 -9.90
N ALA A 108 14.27 -6.54 -10.89
CA ALA A 108 12.98 -7.19 -11.11
C ALA A 108 12.63 -8.16 -9.98
N ASP A 109 13.59 -8.87 -9.41
CA ASP A 109 13.37 -9.84 -8.34
C ASP A 109 12.98 -9.13 -7.03
N ASP A 110 13.69 -8.06 -6.68
CA ASP A 110 13.36 -7.22 -5.53
C ASP A 110 11.98 -6.58 -5.70
N LEU A 111 11.69 -6.05 -6.89
CA LEU A 111 10.38 -5.46 -7.19
C LEU A 111 9.24 -6.48 -7.02
N ILE A 112 9.43 -7.73 -7.43
CA ILE A 112 8.47 -8.82 -7.23
C ILE A 112 8.20 -9.03 -5.73
N VAL A 113 9.24 -9.06 -4.89
CA VAL A 113 9.10 -9.22 -3.44
C VAL A 113 8.37 -8.03 -2.82
N LEU A 114 8.74 -6.82 -3.20
CA LEU A 114 8.11 -5.60 -2.68
C LEU A 114 6.61 -5.54 -3.06
N ILE A 115 6.27 -5.86 -4.31
CA ILE A 115 4.87 -5.93 -4.76
C ILE A 115 4.12 -7.02 -4.00
N TRP A 116 4.73 -8.20 -3.82
CA TRP A 116 4.13 -9.28 -3.04
C TRP A 116 3.77 -8.81 -1.63
N ALA A 117 4.69 -8.11 -0.94
CA ALA A 117 4.46 -7.58 0.40
C ALA A 117 3.24 -6.64 0.47
N THR A 118 3.00 -5.81 -0.56
CA THR A 118 1.80 -4.94 -0.57
C THR A 118 0.51 -5.74 -0.52
N GLY A 119 0.49 -6.91 -1.13
CA GLY A 119 -0.67 -7.81 -1.10
C GLY A 119 -0.91 -8.43 0.27
N GLU A 120 0.14 -8.71 1.04
CA GLU A 120 0.01 -9.25 2.41
C GLU A 120 -0.57 -8.22 3.38
N PHE A 121 -0.20 -6.95 3.24
CA PHE A 121 -0.79 -5.87 4.04
C PHE A 121 -2.27 -5.61 3.76
N LYS A 122 -2.82 -6.06 2.62
CA LYS A 122 -4.22 -5.88 2.22
C LYS A 122 -4.72 -4.42 2.29
N ASP A 123 -3.81 -3.47 2.10
CA ASP A 123 -4.06 -2.04 2.25
C ASP A 123 -4.36 -1.43 0.86
N ASP A 124 -5.56 -0.86 0.69
CA ASP A 124 -6.00 -0.34 -0.60
C ASP A 124 -5.25 0.93 -1.05
N ARG A 125 -4.51 1.58 -0.16
CA ARG A 125 -3.64 2.71 -0.50
C ARG A 125 -2.53 2.32 -1.48
N PHE A 126 -2.13 1.04 -1.50
CA PHE A 126 -1.17 0.53 -2.48
C PHE A 126 -1.73 0.42 -3.91
N LEU A 127 -3.05 0.44 -4.09
CA LEU A 127 -3.64 0.35 -5.43
C LEU A 127 -3.16 1.46 -6.36
N LYS A 128 -2.87 2.64 -5.81
CA LYS A 128 -2.37 3.79 -6.59
C LYS A 128 -1.04 3.47 -7.32
N ILE A 129 -0.18 2.65 -6.72
CA ILE A 129 1.08 2.23 -7.33
C ILE A 129 0.95 0.90 -8.08
N LEU A 130 0.04 0.01 -7.64
CA LEU A 130 -0.14 -1.30 -8.26
C LEU A 130 -0.86 -1.22 -9.61
N HIS A 131 -1.88 -0.38 -9.78
CA HIS A 131 -2.63 -0.28 -11.03
C HIS A 131 -1.72 0.05 -12.23
N PRO A 132 -0.79 1.03 -12.18
CA PRO A 132 0.17 1.24 -13.28
C PRO A 132 1.06 0.03 -13.58
N LEU A 133 1.46 -0.73 -12.56
CA LEU A 133 2.32 -1.90 -12.71
C LEU A 133 1.66 -3.09 -13.42
N THR A 134 0.32 -3.10 -13.55
CA THR A 134 -0.40 -4.08 -14.37
C THR A 134 -0.07 -3.99 -15.87
N ASN A 135 0.52 -2.89 -16.32
CA ASN A 135 0.99 -2.70 -17.70
C ASN A 135 2.51 -2.90 -17.84
N HIS A 136 3.18 -3.43 -16.82
CA HIS A 136 4.63 -3.63 -16.86
C HIS A 136 5.03 -4.62 -17.96
N ARG A 137 6.17 -4.37 -18.63
CA ARG A 137 6.67 -5.21 -19.74
C ARG A 137 6.94 -6.67 -19.32
N HIS A 138 7.45 -6.90 -18.10
CA HIS A 138 7.72 -8.25 -17.58
C HIS A 138 6.43 -8.91 -17.09
N SER A 139 6.13 -10.11 -17.62
CA SER A 139 4.94 -10.89 -17.29
C SER A 139 4.87 -11.27 -15.81
N ASP A 140 6.01 -11.57 -15.17
CA ASP A 140 6.05 -11.93 -13.75
C ASP A 140 5.72 -10.74 -12.84
N ILE A 141 6.16 -9.54 -13.19
CA ILE A 141 5.78 -8.33 -12.46
C ILE A 141 4.28 -8.09 -12.60
N ARG A 142 3.70 -8.21 -13.81
CA ARG A 142 2.25 -8.13 -13.97
C ARG A 142 1.52 -9.18 -13.14
N ARG A 143 1.97 -10.44 -13.21
CA ARG A 143 1.39 -11.58 -12.48
C ARG A 143 1.38 -11.34 -10.97
N ILE A 144 2.51 -10.93 -10.38
CA ILE A 144 2.56 -10.68 -8.94
C ILE A 144 1.75 -9.45 -8.54
N THR A 145 1.67 -8.43 -9.41
CA THR A 145 0.84 -7.25 -9.21
C THR A 145 -0.64 -7.64 -9.13
N TYR A 146 -1.14 -8.44 -10.07
CA TYR A 146 -2.52 -8.92 -10.02
C TYR A 146 -2.77 -9.85 -8.82
N SER A 147 -1.76 -10.63 -8.40
CA SER A 147 -1.86 -11.41 -7.16
C SER A 147 -2.01 -10.52 -5.93
N ALA A 148 -1.27 -9.42 -5.84
CA ALA A 148 -1.37 -8.44 -4.77
C ALA A 148 -2.75 -7.74 -4.78
N ILE A 149 -3.20 -7.27 -5.95
CA ILE A 149 -4.53 -6.65 -6.11
C ILE A 149 -5.65 -7.62 -5.69
N ARG A 150 -5.55 -8.90 -6.04
CA ARG A 150 -6.48 -9.95 -5.61
C ARG A 150 -6.55 -10.08 -4.09
N LYS A 151 -5.41 -10.00 -3.38
CA LYS A 151 -5.35 -10.09 -1.91
C LYS A 151 -5.94 -8.85 -1.24
N ILE A 152 -5.72 -7.67 -1.80
CA ILE A 152 -6.31 -6.41 -1.34
C ILE A 152 -7.83 -6.43 -1.50
N SER A 153 -8.34 -7.06 -2.57
CA SER A 153 -9.76 -7.32 -2.78
C SER A 153 -10.66 -6.07 -2.71
N SER A 154 -10.21 -4.97 -3.31
CA SER A 154 -10.95 -3.70 -3.32
C SER A 154 -11.79 -3.54 -4.60
N PRO A 155 -13.06 -3.10 -4.49
CA PRO A 155 -13.90 -2.77 -5.66
C PRO A 155 -13.29 -1.73 -6.59
N LYS A 156 -12.40 -0.87 -6.09
CA LYS A 156 -11.65 0.11 -6.89
C LYS A 156 -10.82 -0.51 -8.01
N SER A 157 -10.55 -1.82 -7.93
CA SER A 157 -9.73 -2.55 -8.91
C SER A 157 -10.53 -3.26 -9.99
N LYS A 158 -11.88 -3.24 -9.96
CA LYS A 158 -12.73 -4.00 -10.88
C LYS A 158 -12.31 -3.81 -12.33
N PHE A 159 -12.24 -2.59 -12.83
CA PHE A 159 -11.88 -2.29 -14.21
C PHE A 159 -10.47 -2.81 -14.59
N VAL A 160 -9.50 -2.67 -13.69
CA VAL A 160 -8.13 -3.16 -13.90
C VAL A 160 -8.11 -4.69 -13.96
N LEU A 161 -8.90 -5.36 -13.11
CA LEU A 161 -9.02 -6.81 -13.10
C LEU A 161 -9.71 -7.34 -14.36
N GLU A 162 -10.76 -6.68 -14.86
CA GLU A 162 -11.41 -7.02 -16.11
C GLU A 162 -10.43 -6.94 -17.29
N LYS A 163 -9.60 -5.89 -17.35
CA LYS A 163 -8.51 -5.78 -18.33
C LYS A 163 -7.50 -6.92 -18.21
N GLY A 164 -7.19 -7.34 -16.98
CA GLY A 164 -6.26 -8.45 -16.71
C GLY A 164 -6.74 -9.82 -17.18
N LEU A 165 -8.03 -10.02 -17.47
CA LEU A 165 -8.55 -11.23 -18.08
C LEU A 165 -8.02 -11.48 -19.50
N TYR A 166 -7.42 -10.46 -20.11
CA TYR A 166 -6.81 -10.52 -21.45
C TYR A 166 -5.27 -10.58 -21.40
N ASP A 167 -4.65 -10.70 -20.22
CA ASP A 167 -3.20 -10.81 -20.11
C ASP A 167 -2.67 -12.06 -20.84
N SER A 168 -1.48 -11.96 -21.41
CA SER A 168 -0.80 -13.08 -22.06
C SER A 168 -0.50 -14.24 -21.13
N ASN A 169 -0.27 -13.97 -19.83
CA ASN A 169 0.02 -14.98 -18.83
C ASN A 169 -1.28 -15.60 -18.27
N PRO A 170 -1.50 -16.92 -18.44
CA PRO A 170 -2.73 -17.57 -18.01
C PRO A 170 -2.91 -17.54 -16.47
N GLN A 171 -1.84 -17.53 -15.68
CA GLN A 171 -1.93 -17.42 -14.23
C GLN A 171 -2.42 -16.02 -13.80
N THR A 172 -2.03 -14.98 -14.55
CA THR A 172 -2.59 -13.63 -14.37
C THR A 172 -4.09 -13.63 -14.59
N ARG A 173 -4.57 -14.21 -15.70
CA ARG A 173 -6.01 -14.32 -16.00
C ARG A 173 -6.77 -15.05 -14.89
N GLN A 174 -6.19 -16.15 -14.35
CA GLN A 174 -6.76 -16.85 -13.20
C GLN A 174 -6.89 -15.96 -11.97
N TYR A 175 -5.83 -15.20 -11.64
CA TYR A 175 -5.87 -14.31 -10.48
C TYR A 175 -6.92 -13.21 -10.63
N CYS A 176 -7.06 -12.66 -11.84
CA CYS A 176 -8.09 -11.66 -12.13
C CYS A 176 -9.50 -12.24 -11.96
N ALA A 177 -9.77 -13.43 -12.49
CA ALA A 177 -11.07 -14.09 -12.33
C ALA A 177 -11.40 -14.35 -10.85
N LYS A 178 -10.45 -14.89 -10.08
CA LYS A 178 -10.62 -15.12 -8.64
C LYS A 178 -10.85 -13.83 -7.84
N ALA A 179 -10.27 -12.72 -8.27
CA ALA A 179 -10.52 -11.42 -7.64
C ALA A 179 -11.91 -10.89 -8.01
N LEU A 180 -12.27 -10.99 -9.31
CA LEU A 180 -13.56 -10.54 -9.83
C LEU A 180 -14.75 -11.30 -9.23
N ALA A 181 -14.57 -12.54 -8.79
CA ALA A 181 -15.58 -13.29 -8.02
C ALA A 181 -16.09 -12.54 -6.77
N LYS A 182 -15.31 -11.57 -6.26
CA LYS A 182 -15.65 -10.78 -5.07
C LYS A 182 -16.05 -9.34 -5.36
N VAL A 183 -15.57 -8.78 -6.48
CA VAL A 183 -15.69 -7.34 -6.77
C VAL A 183 -16.32 -7.06 -8.13
N GLY A 184 -16.66 -8.09 -8.88
CA GLY A 184 -17.32 -7.99 -10.19
C GLY A 184 -18.81 -7.68 -10.08
N ASP A 185 -19.46 -7.57 -11.22
CA ASP A 185 -20.90 -7.35 -11.40
C ASP A 185 -21.42 -8.12 -12.62
N ASP A 186 -22.68 -7.86 -13.04
CA ASP A 186 -23.30 -8.51 -14.20
C ASP A 186 -22.52 -8.33 -15.50
N LYS A 187 -21.89 -7.16 -15.71
CA LYS A 187 -21.03 -6.93 -16.86
C LYS A 187 -19.78 -7.83 -16.82
N THR A 188 -19.24 -8.04 -15.65
CA THR A 188 -18.13 -8.99 -15.45
C THR A 188 -18.55 -10.41 -15.81
N VAL A 189 -19.77 -10.82 -15.46
CA VAL A 189 -20.33 -12.14 -15.85
C VAL A 189 -20.39 -12.27 -17.37
N GLU A 190 -20.90 -11.26 -18.08
CA GLU A 190 -20.94 -11.27 -19.55
C GLU A 190 -19.54 -11.38 -20.17
N ILE A 191 -18.54 -10.67 -19.62
CA ILE A 191 -17.15 -10.73 -20.10
C ILE A 191 -16.61 -12.16 -19.95
N LEU A 192 -16.79 -12.76 -18.76
CA LEU A 192 -16.32 -14.11 -18.48
C LEU A 192 -16.98 -15.17 -19.36
N GLN A 193 -18.30 -15.06 -19.60
CA GLN A 193 -19.03 -15.95 -20.48
C GLN A 193 -18.50 -15.90 -21.91
N ARG A 194 -18.32 -14.69 -22.47
CA ARG A 194 -17.71 -14.50 -23.81
C ARG A 194 -16.30 -15.08 -23.89
N LEU A 195 -15.49 -14.93 -22.85
CA LEU A 195 -14.13 -15.48 -22.83
C LEU A 195 -14.14 -17.01 -22.83
N ILE A 196 -15.09 -17.65 -22.14
CA ILE A 196 -15.25 -19.10 -22.16
C ILE A 196 -15.67 -19.56 -23.57
N GLU A 197 -16.66 -18.92 -24.20
CA GLU A 197 -17.14 -19.28 -25.53
C GLU A 197 -16.04 -19.17 -26.60
N HIS A 198 -15.27 -18.07 -26.58
CA HIS A 198 -14.27 -17.81 -27.60
C HIS A 198 -12.93 -18.53 -27.39
N LYS A 199 -12.58 -18.88 -26.15
CA LYS A 199 -11.25 -19.42 -25.81
C LYS A 199 -11.26 -20.85 -25.29
N LYS A 200 -12.40 -21.51 -25.17
CA LYS A 200 -12.55 -22.84 -24.57
C LYS A 200 -11.58 -23.90 -25.10
N LEU A 201 -11.22 -23.84 -26.36
CA LEU A 201 -10.30 -24.80 -27.00
C LEU A 201 -8.81 -24.50 -26.74
N ASN A 202 -8.45 -23.26 -26.41
CA ASN A 202 -7.06 -22.79 -26.33
C ASN A 202 -6.68 -22.24 -24.94
N GLU A 203 -7.62 -22.20 -23.99
CA GLU A 203 -7.35 -21.71 -22.65
C GLU A 203 -6.97 -22.85 -21.72
N LYS A 204 -6.15 -22.55 -20.69
CA LYS A 204 -5.79 -23.52 -19.66
C LYS A 204 -7.01 -23.87 -18.79
N GLU A 205 -7.18 -25.15 -18.51
CA GLU A 205 -8.35 -25.67 -17.74
C GLU A 205 -8.54 -24.96 -16.40
N TYR A 206 -7.45 -24.68 -15.67
CA TYR A 206 -7.53 -23.98 -14.38
C TYR A 206 -8.00 -22.52 -14.49
N VAL A 207 -7.81 -21.89 -15.66
CA VAL A 207 -8.33 -20.54 -15.95
C VAL A 207 -9.83 -20.61 -16.22
N ILE A 208 -10.27 -21.55 -17.06
CA ILE A 208 -11.71 -21.81 -17.34
C ILE A 208 -12.45 -22.12 -16.04
N ARG A 209 -11.85 -22.95 -15.17
CA ARG A 209 -12.42 -23.25 -13.85
C ARG A 209 -12.60 -21.97 -13.02
N ALA A 210 -11.58 -21.09 -12.98
CA ALA A 210 -11.67 -19.82 -12.26
C ALA A 210 -12.74 -18.88 -12.85
N TYR A 211 -12.94 -18.88 -14.17
CA TYR A 211 -14.01 -18.13 -14.80
C TYR A 211 -15.39 -18.62 -14.38
N ASN A 212 -15.62 -19.95 -14.41
CA ASN A 212 -16.89 -20.55 -13.98
C ASN A 212 -17.16 -20.29 -12.49
N GLU A 213 -16.16 -20.44 -11.62
CA GLU A 213 -16.25 -20.13 -10.19
C GLU A 213 -16.65 -18.66 -9.96
N ALA A 214 -16.06 -17.74 -10.71
CA ALA A 214 -16.38 -16.32 -10.59
C ALA A 214 -17.81 -16.01 -11.06
N ILE A 215 -18.26 -16.60 -12.18
CA ILE A 215 -19.62 -16.46 -12.68
C ILE A 215 -20.64 -16.96 -11.65
N LEU A 216 -20.39 -18.13 -11.07
CA LEU A 216 -21.27 -18.71 -10.04
C LEU A 216 -21.35 -17.81 -8.80
N ALA A 217 -20.20 -17.32 -8.32
CA ALA A 217 -20.15 -16.43 -7.16
C ALA A 217 -20.92 -15.13 -7.39
N LEU A 218 -20.75 -14.50 -8.57
CA LEU A 218 -21.40 -13.24 -8.91
C LEU A 218 -22.92 -13.42 -9.10
N LYS A 219 -23.36 -14.48 -9.76
CA LYS A 219 -24.80 -14.79 -9.91
C LYS A 219 -25.47 -15.06 -8.57
N TYR A 220 -24.78 -15.72 -7.63
CA TYR A 220 -25.31 -15.93 -6.29
C TYR A 220 -25.48 -14.62 -5.52
N LEU A 221 -24.52 -13.69 -5.65
CA LEU A 221 -24.59 -12.36 -5.02
C LEU A 221 -25.71 -11.49 -5.59
N THR A 222 -25.96 -11.57 -6.92
CA THR A 222 -27.02 -10.79 -7.60
C THR A 222 -28.41 -11.37 -7.42
N ALA A 223 -28.54 -12.70 -7.21
CA ALA A 223 -29.82 -13.35 -6.94
C ALA A 223 -30.39 -13.04 -5.53
N GLY A 224 -29.78 -12.11 -4.78
CA GLY A 224 -30.16 -11.78 -3.41
C GLY A 224 -29.88 -12.99 -2.53
N GLY A 225 -28.71 -13.04 -1.92
CA GLY A 225 -28.39 -14.10 -0.95
C GLY A 225 -29.42 -14.10 0.19
N GLU A 226 -30.56 -14.72 -0.01
CA GLU A 226 -31.41 -15.17 1.07
C GLU A 226 -30.61 -16.27 1.78
N ALA A 227 -30.01 -15.85 2.90
CA ALA A 227 -29.37 -16.77 3.81
C ALA A 227 -30.38 -17.80 4.26
N LEU A 228 -30.05 -19.08 4.03
CA LEU A 228 -30.57 -20.18 4.83
C LEU A 228 -30.04 -20.09 6.26
#